data_33fb12474572934248664354be205533
#
_entry.id   33fb12474572934248664354be205533
#
_cell.length_a   1.000
_cell.length_b   1.000
_cell.length_c   1.000
_cell.angle_alpha   90.00
_cell.angle_beta   90.00
_cell.angle_gamma   90.00
#
_symmetry.space_group_name_H-M   'P 1'
#
loop_
_entity.id
_entity.type
_entity.pdbx_description
1 polymer ?
#
loop_
_entity_poly.entity_id
_entity_poly.type
_entity_poly.pdbx_seq_one_letter_code
_entity_poly.pdbx_strand_id
1 'polypeptide(L)'
;FEPYRSRFEQLFGGPITRIDPYPASEGFIAYQDRYDKEGLLLLVNNGMYFEFIPADRYFDPNPPRLTLAEVELGVHYALVLHTNAGLWGYSIGDTVEFTELHPFRIRVTGRIKHFISAFGEHVIGSEVEAALQAAVAEQPCVVREFTVAPQVAPADGGLPHHDWFVAFD
;
A
#
# COMPACT_ATOMS: atom_id res chain seq x y z
N PHE A 1 -6.13 -7.65 3.57
CA PHE A 1 -7.51 -8.16 3.73
C PHE A 1 -7.82 -9.31 2.77
N GLU A 2 -7.47 -9.17 1.47
CA GLU A 2 -7.85 -10.15 0.44
C GLU A 2 -7.45 -11.60 0.78
N PRO A 3 -6.25 -11.88 1.31
CA PRO A 3 -5.89 -13.26 1.73
C PRO A 3 -6.83 -13.86 2.78
N TYR A 4 -7.55 -13.04 3.53
CA TYR A 4 -8.44 -13.47 4.60
C TYR A 4 -9.93 -13.38 4.24
N ARG A 5 -10.30 -12.94 3.03
CA ARG A 5 -11.68 -12.73 2.57
C ARG A 5 -12.55 -13.97 2.77
N SER A 6 -12.10 -15.12 2.29
CA SER A 6 -12.87 -16.38 2.37
C SER A 6 -13.19 -16.77 3.81
N ARG A 7 -12.27 -16.53 4.74
CA ARG A 7 -12.49 -16.78 6.16
C ARG A 7 -13.56 -15.84 6.76
N PHE A 8 -13.55 -14.57 6.39
CA PHE A 8 -14.60 -13.63 6.81
C PHE A 8 -15.97 -14.02 6.25
N GLU A 9 -16.06 -14.38 4.97
CA GLU A 9 -17.30 -14.82 4.35
C GLU A 9 -17.87 -16.08 5.02
N GLN A 10 -17.02 -17.03 5.41
CA GLN A 10 -17.42 -18.20 6.19
C GLN A 10 -17.97 -17.82 7.56
N LEU A 11 -17.28 -16.90 8.28
CA LEU A 11 -17.71 -16.44 9.60
C LEU A 11 -19.03 -15.69 9.56
N PHE A 12 -19.28 -14.91 8.51
CA PHE A 12 -20.54 -14.17 8.31
C PHE A 12 -21.64 -14.99 7.65
N GLY A 13 -21.34 -16.18 7.15
CA GLY A 13 -22.30 -17.07 6.51
C GLY A 13 -22.68 -16.68 5.08
N GLY A 14 -21.86 -15.89 4.39
CA GLY A 14 -22.10 -15.48 3.01
C GLY A 14 -21.17 -14.36 2.53
N PRO A 15 -21.33 -13.95 1.26
CA PRO A 15 -20.52 -12.88 0.68
C PRO A 15 -20.73 -11.56 1.43
N ILE A 16 -19.63 -10.85 1.68
CA ILE A 16 -19.62 -9.56 2.36
C ILE A 16 -19.34 -8.42 1.39
N THR A 17 -20.09 -7.33 1.53
CA THR A 17 -19.79 -6.07 0.86
C THR A 17 -18.97 -5.21 1.80
N ARG A 18 -17.82 -4.74 1.33
CA ARG A 18 -16.89 -3.93 2.10
C ARG A 18 -16.86 -2.50 1.55
N ILE A 19 -16.80 -1.53 2.43
CA ILE A 19 -16.46 -0.14 2.12
C ILE A 19 -15.12 0.15 2.79
N ASP A 20 -14.16 0.60 2.01
CA ASP A 20 -12.83 0.92 2.49
C ASP A 20 -12.69 2.43 2.73
N PRO A 21 -12.53 2.88 3.97
CA PRO A 21 -12.05 4.22 4.30
C PRO A 21 -10.52 4.22 4.39
N TYR A 22 -9.93 5.38 4.16
CA TYR A 22 -8.53 5.64 4.48
C TYR A 22 -8.43 6.76 5.51
N PRO A 23 -8.71 6.46 6.78
CA PRO A 23 -8.45 7.35 7.90
C PRO A 23 -7.00 7.22 8.35
N ALA A 24 -6.43 8.32 8.81
CA ALA A 24 -5.19 8.37 9.57
C ALA A 24 -5.43 9.24 10.81
N SER A 25 -4.56 9.16 11.82
CA SER A 25 -4.62 10.07 12.98
C SER A 25 -4.50 11.53 12.54
N GLU A 26 -3.81 11.76 11.44
CA GLU A 26 -3.52 13.05 10.84
C GLU A 26 -4.66 13.62 10.02
N GLY A 27 -5.60 12.77 9.57
CA GLY A 27 -6.74 13.22 8.78
C GLY A 27 -7.47 12.10 8.05
N PHE A 28 -8.66 12.41 7.54
CA PHE A 28 -9.43 11.50 6.70
C PHE A 28 -9.10 11.76 5.23
N ILE A 29 -8.33 10.85 4.63
CA ILE A 29 -7.62 11.09 3.37
C ILE A 29 -8.45 10.72 2.15
N ALA A 30 -9.05 9.52 2.16
CA ALA A 30 -9.80 8.98 1.04
C ALA A 30 -10.86 7.97 1.52
N TYR A 31 -11.81 7.64 0.65
CA TYR A 31 -12.81 6.60 0.93
C TYR A 31 -13.31 5.97 -0.37
N GLN A 32 -13.84 4.77 -0.27
CA GLN A 32 -14.51 4.11 -1.37
C GLN A 32 -15.92 4.69 -1.55
N ASP A 33 -16.11 5.49 -2.60
CA ASP A 33 -17.40 6.08 -2.96
C ASP A 33 -18.18 5.22 -3.96
N ARG A 34 -17.52 4.25 -4.60
CA ARG A 34 -18.08 3.38 -5.65
C ARG A 34 -17.55 1.97 -5.53
N TYR A 35 -18.46 0.99 -5.72
CA TYR A 35 -18.10 -0.44 -5.71
C TYR A 35 -17.54 -0.94 -7.07
N ASP A 36 -17.90 -0.25 -8.16
CA ASP A 36 -17.53 -0.60 -9.52
C ASP A 36 -16.22 0.05 -9.98
N LYS A 37 -15.54 0.76 -9.08
CA LYS A 37 -14.27 1.43 -9.35
C LYS A 37 -13.18 0.96 -8.39
N GLU A 38 -12.01 0.76 -8.96
CA GLU A 38 -10.81 0.51 -8.18
C GLU A 38 -10.32 1.81 -7.52
N GLY A 39 -9.77 1.65 -6.32
CA GLY A 39 -9.21 2.76 -5.56
C GLY A 39 -10.23 3.57 -4.79
N LEU A 40 -9.72 4.43 -3.91
CA LEU A 40 -10.44 5.29 -3.00
C LEU A 40 -10.46 6.71 -3.54
N LEU A 41 -11.58 7.39 -3.48
CA LEU A 41 -11.68 8.80 -3.87
C LEU A 41 -10.87 9.67 -2.92
N LEU A 42 -9.85 10.36 -3.44
CA LEU A 42 -9.03 11.28 -2.67
C LEU A 42 -9.83 12.56 -2.32
N LEU A 43 -9.84 12.93 -1.05
CA LEU A 43 -10.59 14.08 -0.55
C LEU A 43 -9.79 15.39 -0.70
N VAL A 44 -9.75 15.93 -1.90
CA VAL A 44 -8.98 17.15 -2.25
C VAL A 44 -9.60 18.45 -1.74
N ASN A 45 -10.82 18.41 -1.20
CA ASN A 45 -11.59 19.58 -0.79
C ASN A 45 -11.95 19.64 0.70
N ASN A 46 -11.32 18.82 1.54
CA ASN A 46 -11.60 18.74 2.97
C ASN A 46 -10.64 19.53 3.88
N GLY A 47 -9.94 20.53 3.31
CA GLY A 47 -9.01 21.38 4.06
C GLY A 47 -7.60 20.81 4.23
N MET A 48 -7.28 19.76 3.50
CA MET A 48 -5.92 19.21 3.41
C MET A 48 -5.30 19.51 2.05
N TYR A 49 -4.02 19.85 2.04
CA TYR A 49 -3.20 19.91 0.85
C TYR A 49 -2.24 18.73 0.82
N PHE A 50 -2.11 18.11 -0.33
CA PHE A 50 -1.32 16.89 -0.53
C PHE A 50 -0.11 17.16 -1.41
N GLU A 51 1.04 16.62 -1.02
CA GLU A 51 2.22 16.45 -1.86
C GLU A 51 2.58 14.97 -1.94
N PHE A 52 3.28 14.61 -3.01
CA PHE A 52 3.62 13.24 -3.33
C PHE A 52 5.11 13.13 -3.64
N ILE A 53 5.80 12.24 -2.92
CA ILE A 53 7.21 11.97 -3.17
C ILE A 53 7.29 10.59 -3.84
N PRO A 54 7.87 10.44 -5.05
CA PRO A 54 8.12 9.12 -5.63
C PRO A 54 8.84 8.22 -4.61
N ALA A 55 8.31 7.03 -4.38
CA ALA A 55 8.73 6.17 -3.27
C ALA A 55 10.21 5.75 -3.38
N ASP A 56 10.69 5.53 -4.60
CA ASP A 56 12.09 5.22 -4.92
C ASP A 56 13.05 6.36 -4.62
N ARG A 57 12.53 7.59 -4.53
CA ARG A 57 13.32 8.80 -4.28
C ARG A 57 13.10 9.41 -2.89
N TYR A 58 12.31 8.74 -2.06
CA TYR A 58 11.92 9.28 -0.75
C TYR A 58 13.12 9.57 0.17
N PHE A 59 14.18 8.76 0.07
CA PHE A 59 15.38 8.90 0.89
C PHE A 59 16.48 9.76 0.25
N ASP A 60 16.21 10.37 -0.90
CA ASP A 60 17.13 11.34 -1.50
C ASP A 60 17.37 12.52 -0.53
N PRO A 61 18.53 13.18 -0.55
CA PRO A 61 18.79 14.36 0.25
C PRO A 61 17.80 15.50 0.03
N ASN A 62 17.27 15.63 -1.21
CA ASN A 62 16.24 16.58 -1.61
C ASN A 62 15.23 15.85 -2.51
N PRO A 63 14.29 15.11 -1.93
CA PRO A 63 13.32 14.37 -2.72
C PRO A 63 12.36 15.34 -3.41
N PRO A 64 11.95 15.05 -4.66
CA PRO A 64 10.97 15.87 -5.36
C PRO A 64 9.62 15.80 -4.63
N ARG A 65 8.96 16.93 -4.51
CA ARG A 65 7.60 17.03 -3.95
C ARG A 65 6.66 17.43 -5.06
N LEU A 66 5.86 16.49 -5.49
CA LEU A 66 4.94 16.65 -6.59
C LEU A 66 3.57 17.05 -6.08
N THR A 67 2.88 17.86 -6.85
CA THR A 67 1.48 18.22 -6.65
C THR A 67 0.57 17.24 -7.39
N LEU A 68 -0.75 17.35 -7.19
CA LEU A 68 -1.75 16.56 -7.94
C LEU A 68 -1.69 16.77 -9.47
N ALA A 69 -1.11 17.87 -9.94
CA ALA A 69 -0.96 18.12 -11.37
C ALA A 69 0.21 17.34 -12.02
N GLU A 70 1.09 16.78 -11.21
CA GLU A 70 2.35 16.16 -11.63
C GLU A 70 2.41 14.65 -11.37
N VAL A 71 1.39 14.10 -10.71
CA VAL A 71 1.33 12.67 -10.43
C VAL A 71 0.93 11.85 -11.65
N GLU A 72 1.41 10.63 -11.72
CA GLU A 72 1.19 9.70 -12.83
C GLU A 72 0.55 8.41 -12.32
N LEU A 73 -0.14 7.69 -13.22
CA LEU A 73 -0.68 6.36 -12.95
C LEU A 73 0.45 5.33 -12.85
N GLY A 74 0.29 4.35 -11.96
CA GLY A 74 1.22 3.24 -11.82
C GLY A 74 2.54 3.60 -11.12
N VAL A 75 2.66 4.81 -10.57
CA VAL A 75 3.81 5.24 -9.78
C VAL A 75 3.46 5.21 -8.30
N HIS A 76 4.35 4.66 -7.48
CA HIS A 76 4.21 4.64 -6.03
C HIS A 76 4.74 5.93 -5.42
N TYR A 77 3.93 6.56 -4.58
CA TYR A 77 4.27 7.81 -3.92
C TYR A 77 4.15 7.68 -2.41
N ALA A 78 5.11 8.22 -1.67
CA ALA A 78 4.94 8.53 -0.26
C ALA A 78 4.05 9.77 -0.11
N LEU A 79 3.03 9.67 0.74
CA LEU A 79 2.06 10.73 0.95
C LEU A 79 2.54 11.73 2.00
N VAL A 80 2.48 13.00 1.65
CA VAL A 80 2.82 14.14 2.52
C VAL A 80 1.58 15.03 2.70
N LEU A 81 1.28 15.37 3.94
CA LEU A 81 0.10 16.12 4.34
C LEU A 81 0.44 17.54 4.81
N HIS A 82 -0.44 18.47 4.47
CA HIS A 82 -0.53 19.79 5.06
C HIS A 82 -1.97 19.98 5.54
N THR A 83 -2.17 20.24 6.81
CA THR A 83 -3.51 20.37 7.39
C THR A 83 -3.69 21.71 8.08
N ASN A 84 -4.92 22.16 8.17
CA ASN A 84 -5.30 23.33 8.95
C ASN A 84 -5.15 23.12 10.47
N ALA A 85 -4.94 21.88 10.93
CA ALA A 85 -4.64 21.55 12.31
C ALA A 85 -3.16 21.78 12.70
N GLY A 86 -2.32 22.25 11.76
CA GLY A 86 -0.93 22.64 12.02
C GLY A 86 0.12 21.62 11.57
N LEU A 87 -0.24 20.57 10.85
CA LEU A 87 0.75 19.71 10.19
C LEU A 87 1.21 20.36 8.88
N TRP A 88 2.53 20.51 8.74
CA TRP A 88 3.15 21.11 7.56
C TRP A 88 4.24 20.19 7.01
N GLY A 89 4.05 19.71 5.77
CA GLY A 89 5.00 18.81 5.13
C GLY A 89 5.18 17.50 5.89
N TYR A 90 4.12 17.00 6.52
CA TYR A 90 4.17 15.82 7.36
C TYR A 90 4.00 14.55 6.52
N SER A 91 5.04 13.72 6.50
CA SER A 91 4.97 12.40 5.88
C SER A 91 4.38 11.40 6.87
N ILE A 92 3.24 10.82 6.53
CA ILE A 92 2.60 9.79 7.35
C ILE A 92 3.27 8.42 7.21
N GLY A 93 4.17 8.29 6.25
CA GLY A 93 4.91 7.06 5.98
C GLY A 93 4.15 6.02 5.16
N ASP A 94 2.95 6.32 4.70
CA ASP A 94 2.19 5.44 3.81
C ASP A 94 2.57 5.69 2.35
N THR A 95 2.51 4.65 1.55
CA THR A 95 2.67 4.71 0.10
C THR A 95 1.33 4.50 -0.59
N VAL A 96 1.10 5.29 -1.64
CA VAL A 96 -0.11 5.24 -2.47
C VAL A 96 0.25 5.19 -3.94
N GLU A 97 -0.65 4.68 -4.75
CA GLU A 97 -0.60 4.69 -6.20
C GLU A 97 -1.90 5.28 -6.74
N PHE A 98 -1.83 6.09 -7.80
CA PHE A 98 -3.03 6.59 -8.45
C PHE A 98 -3.59 5.54 -9.40
N THR A 99 -4.88 5.21 -9.23
CA THR A 99 -5.65 4.31 -10.11
C THR A 99 -6.47 5.10 -11.14
N GLU A 100 -6.80 6.37 -10.85
CA GLU A 100 -7.51 7.30 -11.76
C GLU A 100 -7.09 8.73 -11.42
N LEU A 101 -6.97 9.61 -12.44
CA LEU A 101 -6.59 11.01 -12.24
C LEU A 101 -7.80 11.98 -12.30
N HIS A 102 -8.94 11.54 -12.85
CA HIS A 102 -10.14 12.38 -12.97
C HIS A 102 -11.42 11.57 -12.71
N PRO A 103 -11.95 11.54 -11.48
CA PRO A 103 -11.43 12.15 -10.24
C PRO A 103 -10.18 11.42 -9.72
N PHE A 104 -9.40 12.07 -8.87
CA PHE A 104 -8.23 11.44 -8.26
C PHE A 104 -8.66 10.28 -7.37
N ARG A 105 -8.21 9.06 -7.74
CA ARG A 105 -8.38 7.86 -6.95
C ARG A 105 -7.04 7.26 -6.61
N ILE A 106 -6.89 6.81 -5.38
CA ILE A 106 -5.66 6.22 -4.89
C ILE A 106 -5.91 4.83 -4.32
N ARG A 107 -4.90 4.00 -4.39
CA ARG A 107 -4.80 2.74 -3.67
C ARG A 107 -3.63 2.84 -2.69
N VAL A 108 -3.84 2.43 -1.44
CA VAL A 108 -2.76 2.31 -0.46
C VAL A 108 -1.94 1.06 -0.81
N THR A 109 -0.65 1.22 -1.02
CA THR A 109 0.25 0.15 -1.47
C THR A 109 1.15 -0.38 -0.36
N GLY A 110 1.27 0.35 0.75
CA GLY A 110 2.04 -0.09 1.90
C GLY A 110 2.58 1.06 2.73
N ARG A 111 3.76 0.85 3.31
CA ARG A 111 4.48 1.86 4.08
C ARG A 111 5.89 2.01 3.59
N ILE A 112 6.39 3.24 3.56
CA ILE A 112 7.74 3.57 3.12
C ILE A 112 8.83 2.88 3.97
N LYS A 113 8.57 2.61 5.24
CA LYS A 113 9.45 1.83 6.13
C LYS A 113 9.52 0.34 5.76
N HIS A 114 8.52 -0.16 5.08
CA HIS A 114 8.43 -1.55 4.60
C HIS A 114 8.79 -1.65 3.12
N PHE A 115 9.34 -0.59 2.57
CA PHE A 115 9.95 -0.59 1.25
C PHE A 115 11.22 -1.42 1.37
N ILE A 116 11.13 -2.68 1.02
CA ILE A 116 12.27 -3.61 1.06
C ILE A 116 13.16 -3.26 -0.11
N SER A 117 14.11 -2.35 0.10
CA SER A 117 15.22 -2.12 -0.83
C SER A 117 16.35 -3.10 -0.50
N ALA A 118 16.07 -4.38 -0.67
CA ALA A 118 17.09 -5.41 -0.62
C ALA A 118 17.51 -5.73 -2.06
N PHE A 119 18.80 -5.87 -2.33
CA PHE A 119 19.38 -6.30 -3.63
C PHE A 119 19.18 -5.32 -4.80
N GLY A 120 18.79 -4.05 -4.55
CA GLY A 120 18.47 -3.08 -5.59
C GLY A 120 17.08 -3.24 -6.21
N GLU A 121 16.25 -4.13 -5.67
CA GLU A 121 14.85 -4.28 -6.00
C GLU A 121 13.98 -3.64 -4.92
N HIS A 122 12.90 -3.01 -5.32
CA HIS A 122 11.94 -2.39 -4.43
C HIS A 122 10.68 -3.25 -4.35
N VAL A 123 10.50 -3.97 -3.25
CA VAL A 123 9.31 -4.78 -3.01
C VAL A 123 8.41 -4.09 -2.00
N ILE A 124 7.16 -3.85 -2.36
CA ILE A 124 6.14 -3.21 -1.52
C ILE A 124 5.11 -4.23 -1.01
N GLY A 125 4.39 -3.87 0.06
CA GLY A 125 3.42 -4.77 0.69
C GLY A 125 2.36 -5.32 -0.26
N SER A 126 1.89 -4.54 -1.22
CA SER A 126 0.89 -4.99 -2.22
C SER A 126 1.45 -6.04 -3.18
N GLU A 127 2.73 -6.01 -3.52
CA GLU A 127 3.37 -7.04 -4.36
C GLU A 127 3.52 -8.35 -3.60
N VAL A 128 3.87 -8.25 -2.31
CA VAL A 128 3.91 -9.43 -1.41
C VAL A 128 2.53 -10.08 -1.31
N GLU A 129 1.48 -9.29 -1.10
CA GLU A 129 0.10 -9.81 -1.05
C GLU A 129 -0.33 -10.43 -2.40
N ALA A 130 0.00 -9.78 -3.52
CA ALA A 130 -0.32 -10.30 -4.84
C ALA A 130 0.39 -11.62 -5.15
N ALA A 131 1.67 -11.75 -4.77
CA ALA A 131 2.42 -12.99 -4.92
C ALA A 131 1.82 -14.13 -4.10
N LEU A 132 1.43 -13.86 -2.84
CA LEU A 132 0.75 -14.84 -1.99
C LEU A 132 -0.60 -15.27 -2.58
N GLN A 133 -1.41 -14.33 -3.10
CA GLN A 133 -2.68 -14.64 -3.75
C GLN A 133 -2.48 -15.52 -4.98
N ALA A 134 -1.47 -15.23 -5.80
CA ALA A 134 -1.15 -16.07 -6.96
C ALA A 134 -0.79 -17.50 -6.55
N ALA A 135 0.03 -17.67 -5.51
CA ALA A 135 0.39 -18.98 -4.99
C ALA A 135 -0.81 -19.75 -4.45
N VAL A 136 -1.71 -19.09 -3.69
CA VAL A 136 -2.95 -19.70 -3.17
C VAL A 136 -3.93 -20.05 -4.30
N ALA A 137 -3.94 -19.30 -5.41
CA ALA A 137 -4.77 -19.65 -6.58
C ALA A 137 -4.30 -20.94 -7.27
N GLU A 138 -2.99 -21.20 -7.29
CA GLU A 138 -2.42 -22.44 -7.85
C GLU A 138 -2.54 -23.63 -6.89
N GLN A 139 -2.35 -23.39 -5.59
CA GLN A 139 -2.48 -24.40 -4.53
C GLN A 139 -3.42 -23.90 -3.44
N PRO A 140 -4.72 -24.19 -3.55
CA PRO A 140 -5.72 -23.70 -2.62
C PRO A 140 -5.44 -24.12 -1.17
N CYS A 141 -5.26 -23.13 -0.31
CA CYS A 141 -5.07 -23.30 1.13
C CYS A 141 -5.67 -22.09 1.88
N VAL A 142 -5.92 -22.26 3.18
CA VAL A 142 -6.36 -21.16 4.03
C VAL A 142 -5.14 -20.56 4.73
N VAL A 143 -4.74 -19.38 4.31
CA VAL A 143 -3.65 -18.64 4.97
C VAL A 143 -4.16 -18.05 6.28
N ARG A 144 -3.48 -18.36 7.38
CA ARG A 144 -3.74 -17.77 8.71
C ARG A 144 -2.95 -16.50 8.94
N GLU A 145 -1.67 -16.56 8.63
CA GLU A 145 -0.72 -15.48 8.85
C GLU A 145 0.47 -15.66 7.92
N PHE A 146 1.12 -14.56 7.56
CA PHE A 146 2.37 -14.60 6.80
C PHE A 146 3.30 -13.44 7.13
N THR A 147 4.59 -13.64 6.88
CA THR A 147 5.64 -12.61 6.95
C THR A 147 6.68 -12.88 5.89
N VAL A 148 7.30 -11.80 5.38
CA VAL A 148 8.39 -11.88 4.40
C VAL A 148 9.58 -11.10 4.95
N ALA A 149 10.76 -11.71 4.93
CA ALA A 149 11.99 -11.12 5.43
C ALA A 149 13.12 -11.22 4.38
N PRO A 150 13.87 -10.13 4.12
CA PRO A 150 14.99 -10.19 3.20
C PRO A 150 16.21 -10.84 3.86
N GLN A 151 16.83 -11.80 3.17
CA GLN A 151 18.13 -12.38 3.50
C GLN A 151 19.20 -11.76 2.60
N VAL A 152 19.83 -10.68 3.07
CA VAL A 152 20.82 -9.93 2.31
C VAL A 152 22.16 -10.68 2.22
N ALA A 153 22.53 -11.40 3.27
CA ALA A 153 23.76 -12.19 3.36
C ALA A 153 23.43 -13.56 4.02
N PRO A 154 22.95 -14.53 3.22
CA PRO A 154 22.65 -15.86 3.72
C PRO A 154 23.87 -16.53 4.37
N ALA A 155 23.65 -17.18 5.50
CA ALA A 155 24.75 -17.81 6.26
C ALA A 155 25.46 -18.94 5.51
N ASP A 156 24.80 -19.54 4.54
CA ASP A 156 25.33 -20.59 3.66
C ASP A 156 26.12 -20.07 2.46
N GLY A 157 26.24 -18.74 2.33
CA GLY A 157 26.92 -18.10 1.18
C GLY A 157 26.11 -18.14 -0.12
N GLY A 158 24.81 -18.45 -0.04
CA GLY A 158 23.88 -18.41 -1.18
C GLY A 158 23.60 -17.01 -1.68
N LEU A 159 22.79 -16.90 -2.76
CA LEU A 159 22.35 -15.62 -3.28
C LEU A 159 21.37 -14.93 -2.30
N PRO A 160 21.39 -13.61 -2.25
CA PRO A 160 20.35 -12.84 -1.55
C PRO A 160 18.95 -13.26 -2.01
N HIS A 161 18.00 -13.40 -1.07
CA HIS A 161 16.64 -13.85 -1.34
C HIS A 161 15.64 -13.35 -0.28
N HIS A 162 14.36 -13.58 -0.51
CA HIS A 162 13.30 -13.33 0.46
C HIS A 162 12.82 -14.65 1.09
N ASP A 163 12.87 -14.72 2.42
CA ASP A 163 12.26 -15.81 3.18
C ASP A 163 10.77 -15.54 3.37
N TRP A 164 9.95 -16.52 3.05
CA TRP A 164 8.51 -16.49 3.27
C TRP A 164 8.13 -17.42 4.39
N PHE A 165 7.52 -16.88 5.43
CA PHE A 165 6.98 -17.62 6.56
C PHE A 165 5.46 -17.55 6.45
N VAL A 166 4.82 -18.67 6.13
CA VAL A 166 3.37 -18.76 5.92
C VAL A 166 2.79 -19.80 6.85
N ALA A 167 1.83 -19.41 7.68
CA ALA A 167 1.02 -20.32 8.48
C ALA A 167 -0.30 -20.58 7.76
N PHE A 168 -0.63 -21.83 7.54
CA PHE A 168 -1.86 -22.26 6.85
C PHE A 168 -2.46 -23.52 7.50
N ASP A 169 -3.77 -23.73 7.27
CA ASP A 169 -4.52 -24.94 7.64
C ASP A 169 -4.37 -26.04 6.63
#